data_bfa8da7eb4471a3ccec593650bf4207f
#
_entry.id   bfa8da7eb4471a3ccec593650bf4207f
#
_cell.length_a   1.000
_cell.length_b   1.000
_cell.length_c   1.000
_cell.angle_alpha   90.00
_cell.angle_beta   90.00
_cell.angle_gamma   90.00
#
_symmetry.space_group_name_H-M   'P 1'
#
loop_
_entity.id
_entity.type
_entity.pdbx_description
1 polymer ?
#
loop_
_entity_poly.entity_id
_entity_poly.type
_entity_poly.pdbx_seq_one_letter_code
_entity_poly.pdbx_strand_id
1 'polypeptide(L)'
;PDNLTAWRATAVAITAETQVGKARTEVKARKNLMIRISPPSYLVQGDRVRMPATIHNDTDTDGEFDVRLTTKGVDLEGAAQQKVRVAAGSTQTVTWFLNAQAPGNAEIIATVTGSGASDGMQLTLPIATHGRERRTFDAGTLRDQANLSVVRLPGTAEGQVTLSVTPTLAGAVLGSLDELVDYPYGCVEQTMSRFMPAMIVGKALKDLGLSRPELEQKIP
;
A
#
# COMPACT_ATOMS: atom_id res chain seq x y z
N PRO A 1 15.51 5.77 13.07
CA PRO A 1 14.25 5.88 12.39
C PRO A 1 14.33 7.04 11.40
N ASP A 2 13.89 6.83 10.14
CA ASP A 2 13.90 7.86 9.10
C ASP A 2 12.82 8.94 9.28
N ASN A 3 12.16 8.96 10.42
CA ASN A 3 11.13 9.94 10.73
C ASN A 3 11.76 11.27 11.16
N LEU A 4 11.93 12.16 10.19
CA LEU A 4 12.30 13.55 10.42
C LEU A 4 11.04 14.30 10.88
N THR A 5 10.84 14.39 12.17
CA THR A 5 9.63 14.97 12.80
C THR A 5 9.97 15.60 14.13
N ALA A 6 9.01 16.31 14.69
CA ALA A 6 9.07 16.78 16.06
C ALA A 6 8.58 15.68 17.03
N TRP A 7 9.47 15.16 17.84
CA TRP A 7 9.17 14.17 18.87
C TRP A 7 8.74 14.87 20.15
N ARG A 8 7.54 14.57 20.63
CA ARG A 8 7.05 15.09 21.89
C ARG A 8 7.19 14.04 22.98
N ALA A 9 8.06 14.28 23.94
CA ALA A 9 8.14 13.50 25.16
C ALA A 9 7.23 14.11 26.22
N THR A 10 6.42 13.27 26.87
CA THR A 10 5.56 13.66 27.98
C THR A 10 5.89 12.76 29.16
N ALA A 11 6.28 13.37 30.28
CA ALA A 11 6.45 12.67 31.54
C ALA A 11 5.29 13.03 32.48
N VAL A 12 4.75 12.02 33.15
CA VAL A 12 3.73 12.19 34.19
C VAL A 12 4.24 11.48 35.43
N ALA A 13 4.21 12.18 36.54
CA ALA A 13 4.60 11.65 37.85
C ALA A 13 3.45 11.82 38.83
N ILE A 14 3.26 10.83 39.69
CA ILE A 14 2.25 10.84 40.75
C ILE A 14 2.96 10.48 42.06
N THR A 15 2.76 11.29 43.09
CA THR A 15 3.27 10.98 44.45
C THR A 15 2.32 10.01 45.17
N ALA A 16 2.79 9.46 46.29
CA ALA A 16 1.99 8.62 47.16
C ALA A 16 0.76 9.36 47.73
N GLU A 17 0.84 10.69 47.84
CA GLU A 17 -0.22 11.59 48.30
C GLU A 17 -1.12 12.08 47.14
N THR A 18 -1.08 11.40 45.98
CA THR A 18 -1.90 11.71 44.81
C THR A 18 -1.63 13.07 44.13
N GLN A 19 -0.50 13.70 44.40
CA GLN A 19 -0.11 14.88 43.65
C GLN A 19 0.38 14.48 42.25
N VAL A 20 -0.11 15.15 41.24
CA VAL A 20 0.21 14.85 39.83
C VAL A 20 1.07 15.96 39.26
N GLY A 21 2.23 15.58 38.71
CA GLY A 21 3.09 16.45 37.94
C GLY A 21 3.14 16.01 36.47
N LYS A 22 3.16 16.97 35.55
CA LYS A 22 3.31 16.70 34.11
C LYS A 22 4.34 17.65 33.51
N ALA A 23 5.29 17.08 32.76
CA ALA A 23 6.26 17.82 31.97
C ALA A 23 6.18 17.39 30.50
N ARG A 24 6.45 18.33 29.61
CA ARG A 24 6.53 18.07 28.17
C ARG A 24 7.77 18.74 27.59
N THR A 25 8.41 18.05 26.68
CA THR A 25 9.49 18.61 25.87
C THR A 25 9.34 18.15 24.43
N GLU A 26 9.92 18.89 23.49
CA GLU A 26 9.88 18.58 22.07
C GLU A 26 11.30 18.57 21.51
N VAL A 27 11.64 17.50 20.79
CA VAL A 27 12.93 17.34 20.12
C VAL A 27 12.66 17.22 18.62
N LYS A 28 13.21 18.14 17.83
CA LYS A 28 13.08 18.12 16.38
C LYS A 28 14.25 17.36 15.76
N ALA A 29 13.94 16.27 15.03
CA ALA A 29 14.90 15.57 14.20
C ALA A 29 14.92 16.24 12.81
N ARG A 30 16.06 16.75 12.36
CA ARG A 30 16.24 17.44 11.08
C ARG A 30 17.49 16.94 10.37
N LYS A 31 17.49 17.02 9.04
CA LYS A 31 18.69 16.96 8.19
C LYS A 31 18.92 18.34 7.60
N ASN A 32 20.17 18.73 7.45
CA ASN A 32 20.51 20.00 6.85
C ASN A 32 20.16 20.09 5.36
N LEU A 33 20.20 18.94 4.67
CA LEU A 33 19.76 18.81 3.28
C LEU A 33 18.82 17.62 3.19
N MET A 34 17.68 17.78 2.52
CA MET A 34 16.71 16.72 2.39
C MET A 34 15.98 16.80 1.05
N ILE A 35 15.67 15.63 0.48
CA ILE A 35 14.82 15.50 -0.70
C ILE A 35 13.57 14.70 -0.39
N ARG A 36 12.42 15.17 -0.88
CA ARG A 36 11.12 14.49 -0.74
C ARG A 36 10.42 14.37 -2.08
N ILE A 37 10.09 13.16 -2.49
CA ILE A 37 9.24 12.89 -3.65
C ILE A 37 7.79 12.84 -3.17
N SER A 38 6.88 13.43 -3.94
CA SER A 38 5.44 13.37 -3.68
C SER A 38 4.76 12.58 -4.82
N PRO A 39 4.73 11.23 -4.70
CA PRO A 39 4.20 10.36 -5.73
C PRO A 39 2.68 10.22 -5.62
N PRO A 40 1.99 9.77 -6.69
CA PRO A 40 0.67 9.18 -6.58
C PRO A 40 0.76 7.82 -5.85
N SER A 41 -0.39 7.28 -5.44
CA SER A 41 -0.42 5.99 -4.74
C SER A 41 -0.13 4.79 -5.67
N TYR A 42 -0.42 4.92 -6.95
CA TYR A 42 -0.18 3.93 -7.99
C TYR A 42 -0.16 4.61 -9.37
N LEU A 43 0.32 3.88 -10.36
CA LEU A 43 0.26 4.25 -11.78
C LEU A 43 -0.62 3.27 -12.54
N VAL A 44 -1.10 3.67 -13.69
CA VAL A 44 -1.77 2.78 -14.64
C VAL A 44 -0.94 2.72 -15.92
N GLN A 45 -0.92 1.57 -16.57
CA GLN A 45 -0.28 1.40 -17.88
C GLN A 45 -0.77 2.47 -18.87
N GLY A 46 0.17 3.16 -19.51
CA GLY A 46 -0.12 4.28 -20.41
C GLY A 46 -0.12 5.65 -19.75
N ASP A 47 -0.02 5.72 -18.41
CA ASP A 47 0.06 7.00 -17.70
C ASP A 47 1.35 7.74 -18.03
N ARG A 48 1.18 9.04 -18.27
CA ARG A 48 2.23 10.05 -18.21
C ARG A 48 2.06 10.87 -16.95
N VAL A 49 2.93 10.69 -15.98
CA VAL A 49 2.79 11.27 -14.64
C VAL A 49 3.84 12.35 -14.38
N ARG A 50 3.42 13.41 -13.72
CA ARG A 50 4.30 14.43 -13.18
C ARG A 50 4.83 13.99 -11.81
N MET A 51 6.17 13.94 -11.65
CA MET A 51 6.84 13.53 -10.42
C MET A 51 7.59 14.71 -9.81
N PRO A 52 6.99 15.44 -8.87
CA PRO A 52 7.66 16.53 -8.16
C PRO A 52 8.54 15.99 -7.04
N ALA A 53 9.71 16.60 -6.86
CA ALA A 53 10.58 16.40 -5.72
C ALA A 53 10.93 17.74 -5.10
N THR A 54 10.74 17.87 -3.80
CA THR A 54 11.05 19.07 -3.04
C THR A 54 12.38 18.89 -2.32
N ILE A 55 13.29 19.85 -2.54
CA ILE A 55 14.59 19.95 -1.89
C ILE A 55 14.44 20.94 -0.74
N HIS A 56 14.85 20.55 0.45
CA HIS A 56 14.89 21.38 1.65
C HIS A 56 16.36 21.69 1.96
N ASN A 57 16.68 22.97 2.04
CA ASN A 57 17.99 23.44 2.51
C ASN A 57 17.81 24.08 3.90
N ASP A 58 17.98 23.27 4.93
CA ASP A 58 17.89 23.71 6.33
C ASP A 58 19.25 24.20 6.87
N THR A 59 20.20 24.55 5.98
CA THR A 59 21.46 25.19 6.36
C THR A 59 21.29 26.73 6.45
N ASP A 60 22.30 27.39 7.03
CA ASP A 60 22.32 28.85 7.17
C ASP A 60 22.87 29.55 5.91
N THR A 61 23.15 28.82 4.82
CA THR A 61 23.73 29.37 3.59
C THR A 61 22.97 28.92 2.35
N ASP A 62 22.92 29.81 1.36
CA ASP A 62 22.44 29.45 0.02
C ASP A 62 23.31 28.35 -0.58
N GLY A 63 22.69 27.41 -1.29
CA GLY A 63 23.40 26.33 -1.94
C GLY A 63 22.93 26.08 -3.37
N GLU A 64 23.87 25.58 -4.20
CA GLU A 64 23.56 24.96 -5.48
C GLU A 64 23.65 23.44 -5.30
N PHE A 65 22.60 22.74 -5.70
CA PHE A 65 22.44 21.32 -5.46
C PHE A 65 22.23 20.57 -6.77
N ASP A 66 22.92 19.44 -6.92
CA ASP A 66 22.71 18.49 -8.00
C ASP A 66 21.62 17.51 -7.57
N VAL A 67 20.54 17.48 -8.33
CA VAL A 67 19.38 16.62 -8.07
C VAL A 67 19.27 15.61 -9.20
N ARG A 68 19.23 14.32 -8.87
CA ARG A 68 19.16 13.24 -9.85
C ARG A 68 17.97 12.33 -9.57
N LEU A 69 17.27 11.93 -10.63
CA LEU A 69 16.25 10.89 -10.61
C LEU A 69 16.77 9.65 -11.36
N THR A 70 16.63 8.49 -10.75
CA THR A 70 16.87 7.18 -11.35
C THR A 70 15.59 6.38 -11.31
N THR A 71 15.22 5.75 -12.41
CA THR A 71 13.97 5.01 -12.54
C THR A 71 14.21 3.61 -13.08
N LYS A 72 13.36 2.66 -12.68
CA LYS A 72 13.26 1.31 -13.24
C LYS A 72 11.79 0.95 -13.36
N GLY A 73 11.39 0.34 -14.47
CA GLY A 73 9.99 -0.02 -14.74
C GLY A 73 9.13 1.14 -15.25
N VAL A 74 9.67 2.34 -15.37
CA VAL A 74 9.07 3.52 -16.02
C VAL A 74 10.12 4.29 -16.80
N ASP A 75 9.69 4.92 -17.89
CA ASP A 75 10.58 5.74 -18.71
C ASP A 75 10.58 7.18 -18.21
N LEU A 76 11.78 7.73 -18.06
CA LEU A 76 11.99 9.11 -17.69
C LEU A 76 12.04 10.00 -18.95
N GLU A 77 11.25 11.06 -18.95
CA GLU A 77 11.33 12.09 -19.98
C GLU A 77 12.35 13.18 -19.63
N GLY A 78 13.24 13.48 -20.57
CA GLY A 78 14.20 14.56 -20.44
C GLY A 78 15.42 14.23 -19.58
N ALA A 79 16.00 15.26 -18.96
CA ALA A 79 17.23 15.12 -18.20
C ALA A 79 17.01 14.49 -16.84
N ALA A 80 17.74 13.41 -16.55
CA ALA A 80 17.70 12.75 -15.24
C ALA A 80 18.30 13.60 -14.11
N GLN A 81 19.19 14.54 -14.47
CA GLN A 81 19.89 15.42 -13.52
C GLN A 81 19.49 16.88 -13.78
N GLN A 82 19.26 17.60 -12.70
CA GLN A 82 18.96 19.03 -12.70
C GLN A 82 19.80 19.72 -11.62
N LYS A 83 20.26 20.93 -11.91
CA LYS A 83 20.88 21.80 -10.91
C LYS A 83 19.87 22.79 -10.40
N VAL A 84 19.81 22.97 -9.09
CA VAL A 84 18.85 23.88 -8.45
C VAL A 84 19.55 24.70 -7.36
N ARG A 85 19.26 25.99 -7.37
CA ARG A 85 19.69 26.89 -6.29
C ARG A 85 18.58 26.96 -5.25
N VAL A 86 18.92 26.72 -3.99
CA VAL A 86 17.98 26.80 -2.87
C VAL A 86 18.58 27.71 -1.81
N ALA A 87 17.84 28.76 -1.46
CA ALA A 87 18.28 29.71 -0.43
C ALA A 87 18.30 29.06 0.96
N ALA A 88 19.05 29.65 1.88
CA ALA A 88 19.13 29.24 3.27
C ALA A 88 17.73 29.13 3.90
N GLY A 89 17.46 28.07 4.63
CA GLY A 89 16.18 27.82 5.30
C GLY A 89 14.97 27.70 4.38
N SER A 90 15.18 27.47 3.06
CA SER A 90 14.13 27.48 2.04
C SER A 90 13.97 26.11 1.36
N THR A 91 12.94 26.02 0.53
CA THR A 91 12.66 24.84 -0.28
C THR A 91 12.53 25.20 -1.75
N GLN A 92 12.90 24.26 -2.62
CA GLN A 92 12.69 24.37 -4.06
C GLN A 92 12.17 23.04 -4.61
N THR A 93 11.27 23.11 -5.59
CA THR A 93 10.72 21.91 -6.23
C THR A 93 11.26 21.77 -7.64
N VAL A 94 11.77 20.60 -7.94
CA VAL A 94 12.09 20.14 -9.31
C VAL A 94 11.02 19.15 -9.76
N THR A 95 10.87 19.00 -11.07
CA THR A 95 9.80 18.15 -11.62
C THR A 95 10.36 17.33 -12.78
N TRP A 96 9.98 16.05 -12.82
CA TRP A 96 10.17 15.16 -13.96
C TRP A 96 8.84 14.64 -14.48
N PHE A 97 8.85 14.10 -15.67
CA PHE A 97 7.73 13.36 -16.22
C PHE A 97 8.16 11.91 -16.45
N LEU A 98 7.30 10.98 -16.06
CA LEU A 98 7.51 9.54 -16.18
C LEU A 98 6.40 8.93 -17.00
N ASN A 99 6.73 7.93 -17.84
CA ASN A 99 5.77 7.15 -18.62
C ASN A 99 5.75 5.71 -18.14
N ALA A 100 4.57 5.23 -17.77
CA ALA A 100 4.33 3.86 -17.34
C ALA A 100 3.90 3.01 -18.54
N GLN A 101 4.86 2.31 -19.20
CA GLN A 101 4.59 1.57 -20.42
C GLN A 101 3.94 0.20 -20.17
N ALA A 102 4.32 -0.47 -19.09
CA ALA A 102 3.88 -1.83 -18.78
C ALA A 102 3.44 -1.98 -17.33
N PRO A 103 2.52 -2.92 -17.04
CA PRO A 103 2.16 -3.27 -15.66
C PRO A 103 3.35 -3.84 -14.89
N GLY A 104 3.34 -3.66 -13.57
CA GLY A 104 4.41 -4.15 -12.69
C GLY A 104 4.71 -3.20 -11.56
N ASN A 105 5.99 -2.95 -11.29
CA ASN A 105 6.45 -2.01 -10.27
C ASN A 105 7.43 -1.01 -10.87
N ALA A 106 7.25 0.26 -10.52
CA ALA A 106 8.20 1.32 -10.77
C ALA A 106 9.07 1.54 -9.52
N GLU A 107 10.37 1.41 -9.65
CA GLU A 107 11.33 1.85 -8.62
C GLU A 107 11.82 3.26 -9.01
N ILE A 108 11.75 4.18 -8.06
CA ILE A 108 12.12 5.58 -8.25
C ILE A 108 13.06 5.98 -7.13
N ILE A 109 14.24 6.46 -7.50
CA ILE A 109 15.26 6.93 -6.56
C ILE A 109 15.58 8.38 -6.93
N ALA A 110 15.32 9.30 -5.99
CA ALA A 110 15.79 10.68 -6.11
C ALA A 110 16.92 10.92 -5.12
N THR A 111 17.96 11.57 -5.60
CA THR A 111 19.12 11.96 -4.78
C THR A 111 19.38 13.45 -4.94
N VAL A 112 19.85 14.06 -3.86
CA VAL A 112 20.33 15.44 -3.86
C VAL A 112 21.72 15.48 -3.23
N THR A 113 22.64 16.23 -3.85
CA THR A 113 24.00 16.44 -3.35
C THR A 113 24.40 17.89 -3.48
N GLY A 114 25.13 18.43 -2.51
CA GLY A 114 25.65 19.79 -2.53
C GLY A 114 26.06 20.27 -1.15
N SER A 115 26.90 21.30 -1.08
CA SER A 115 27.36 21.92 0.18
C SER A 115 27.92 20.92 1.20
N GLY A 116 28.57 19.83 0.73
CA GLY A 116 29.13 18.79 1.60
C GLY A 116 28.09 17.84 2.24
N ALA A 117 26.82 17.93 1.84
CA ALA A 117 25.73 17.07 2.31
C ALA A 117 25.09 16.31 1.15
N SER A 118 24.42 15.21 1.48
CA SER A 118 23.62 14.43 0.53
C SER A 118 22.43 13.82 1.21
N ASP A 119 21.35 13.62 0.45
CA ASP A 119 20.19 12.86 0.87
C ASP A 119 19.61 12.10 -0.32
N GLY A 120 18.81 11.08 -0.04
CA GLY A 120 18.13 10.28 -1.05
C GLY A 120 16.84 9.67 -0.53
N MET A 121 15.91 9.49 -1.44
CA MET A 121 14.64 8.83 -1.18
C MET A 121 14.38 7.80 -2.28
N GLN A 122 14.05 6.59 -1.86
CA GLN A 122 13.63 5.50 -2.74
C GLN A 122 12.18 5.16 -2.45
N LEU A 123 11.42 4.89 -3.50
CA LEU A 123 10.05 4.41 -3.39
C LEU A 123 9.75 3.41 -4.51
N THR A 124 8.76 2.57 -4.25
CA THR A 124 8.22 1.63 -5.23
C THR A 124 6.73 1.91 -5.41
N LEU A 125 6.30 2.07 -6.67
CA LEU A 125 4.91 2.29 -7.02
C LEU A 125 4.40 1.12 -7.86
N PRO A 126 3.22 0.57 -7.56
CA PRO A 126 2.60 -0.41 -8.43
C PRO A 126 2.09 0.25 -9.72
N ILE A 127 2.26 -0.42 -10.84
CA ILE A 127 1.70 -0.04 -12.14
C ILE A 127 0.61 -1.06 -12.47
N ALA A 128 -0.64 -0.63 -12.39
CA ALA A 128 -1.78 -1.45 -12.71
C ALA A 128 -1.97 -1.59 -14.23
N THR A 129 -2.55 -2.68 -14.67
CA THR A 129 -2.99 -2.85 -16.05
C THR A 129 -4.08 -1.82 -16.39
N HIS A 130 -3.99 -1.20 -17.55
CA HIS A 130 -5.05 -0.34 -18.05
C HIS A 130 -6.26 -1.18 -18.42
N GLY A 131 -7.27 -1.17 -17.58
CA GLY A 131 -8.46 -1.97 -17.80
C GLY A 131 -9.32 -2.11 -16.55
N ARG A 132 -10.33 -2.94 -16.66
CA ARG A 132 -11.25 -3.28 -15.59
C ARG A 132 -11.38 -4.79 -15.48
N GLU A 133 -11.22 -5.31 -14.27
CA GLU A 133 -11.53 -6.71 -14.00
C GLU A 133 -13.02 -6.97 -14.23
N ARG A 134 -13.33 -8.02 -15.00
CA ARG A 134 -14.68 -8.51 -15.19
C ARG A 134 -14.74 -9.95 -14.70
N ARG A 135 -15.58 -10.19 -13.72
CA ARG A 135 -15.87 -11.52 -13.18
C ARG A 135 -17.21 -12.00 -13.72
N THR A 136 -17.26 -13.23 -14.16
CA THR A 136 -18.49 -13.94 -14.53
C THR A 136 -18.55 -15.21 -13.70
N PHE A 137 -19.74 -15.54 -13.26
CA PHE A 137 -20.00 -16.73 -12.46
C PHE A 137 -20.98 -17.61 -13.21
N ASP A 138 -20.76 -18.91 -13.14
CA ASP A 138 -21.72 -19.91 -13.53
C ASP A 138 -21.76 -20.97 -12.42
N ALA A 139 -22.95 -21.38 -12.02
CA ALA A 139 -23.14 -22.34 -10.95
C ALA A 139 -24.26 -23.31 -11.27
N GLY A 140 -24.08 -24.56 -10.92
CA GLY A 140 -25.06 -25.58 -11.18
C GLY A 140 -24.85 -26.83 -10.35
N THR A 141 -25.78 -27.78 -10.49
CA THR A 141 -25.69 -29.10 -9.89
C THR A 141 -25.20 -30.10 -10.92
N LEU A 142 -24.10 -30.78 -10.62
CA LEU A 142 -23.56 -31.85 -11.43
C LEU A 142 -24.20 -33.18 -10.99
N ARG A 143 -24.81 -33.91 -11.93
CA ARG A 143 -25.31 -35.28 -11.68
C ARG A 143 -24.37 -36.31 -12.27
N ASP A 144 -24.11 -36.23 -13.57
CA ASP A 144 -23.20 -37.13 -14.28
C ASP A 144 -22.11 -36.35 -15.02
N GLN A 145 -22.49 -35.39 -15.83
CA GLN A 145 -21.60 -34.59 -16.65
C GLN A 145 -22.11 -33.15 -16.76
N ALA A 146 -21.20 -32.19 -16.75
CA ALA A 146 -21.48 -30.80 -17.10
C ALA A 146 -20.45 -30.30 -18.10
N ASN A 147 -20.90 -29.49 -19.06
CA ASN A 147 -20.05 -28.81 -20.00
C ASN A 147 -19.98 -27.32 -19.62
N LEU A 148 -18.79 -26.85 -19.35
CA LEU A 148 -18.53 -25.45 -19.05
C LEU A 148 -17.86 -24.79 -20.25
N SER A 149 -18.39 -23.65 -20.66
CA SER A 149 -17.81 -22.87 -21.75
C SER A 149 -17.22 -21.58 -21.16
N VAL A 150 -15.91 -21.44 -21.30
CA VAL A 150 -15.21 -20.20 -20.90
C VAL A 150 -15.00 -19.36 -22.17
N VAL A 151 -15.68 -18.23 -22.22
CA VAL A 151 -15.53 -17.29 -23.36
C VAL A 151 -14.53 -16.22 -22.98
N ARG A 152 -13.38 -16.20 -23.64
CA ARG A 152 -12.43 -15.10 -23.53
C ARG A 152 -12.95 -13.91 -24.32
N LEU A 153 -13.16 -12.79 -23.64
CA LEU A 153 -13.59 -11.56 -24.29
C LEU A 153 -12.47 -10.96 -25.15
N PRO A 154 -12.78 -10.38 -26.31
CA PRO A 154 -11.80 -9.67 -27.13
C PRO A 154 -11.12 -8.56 -26.30
N GLY A 155 -9.80 -8.40 -26.45
CA GLY A 155 -9.03 -7.39 -25.70
C GLY A 155 -8.66 -7.78 -24.27
N THR A 156 -8.98 -9.00 -23.81
CA THR A 156 -8.55 -9.48 -22.50
C THR A 156 -7.06 -9.82 -22.53
N ALA A 157 -6.26 -9.13 -21.71
CA ALA A 157 -4.82 -9.37 -21.60
C ALA A 157 -4.53 -10.68 -20.84
N GLU A 158 -5.20 -10.86 -19.70
CA GLU A 158 -5.05 -12.02 -18.81
C GLU A 158 -6.42 -12.48 -18.31
N GLY A 159 -6.53 -13.75 -17.95
CA GLY A 159 -7.75 -14.30 -17.37
C GLY A 159 -7.44 -15.49 -16.47
N GLN A 160 -8.16 -15.59 -15.38
CA GLN A 160 -8.13 -16.72 -14.47
C GLN A 160 -9.49 -17.40 -14.48
N VAL A 161 -9.49 -18.73 -14.51
CA VAL A 161 -10.69 -19.55 -14.35
C VAL A 161 -10.52 -20.36 -13.08
N THR A 162 -11.46 -20.23 -12.17
CA THR A 162 -11.52 -21.05 -10.96
C THR A 162 -12.73 -21.96 -11.06
N LEU A 163 -12.50 -23.26 -11.02
CA LEU A 163 -13.55 -24.29 -10.97
C LEU A 163 -13.57 -24.88 -9.55
N SER A 164 -14.71 -24.76 -8.89
CA SER A 164 -14.93 -25.38 -7.58
C SER A 164 -15.99 -26.46 -7.69
N VAL A 165 -15.65 -27.69 -7.32
CA VAL A 165 -16.57 -28.83 -7.33
C VAL A 165 -16.65 -29.38 -5.91
N THR A 166 -17.86 -29.46 -5.38
CA THR A 166 -18.09 -29.96 -4.00
C THR A 166 -19.11 -31.09 -4.04
N PRO A 167 -18.84 -32.22 -3.34
CA PRO A 167 -19.75 -33.36 -3.37
C PRO A 167 -21.04 -33.16 -2.55
N THR A 168 -21.05 -32.13 -1.67
CA THR A 168 -22.18 -31.88 -0.79
C THR A 168 -22.48 -30.39 -0.65
N LEU A 169 -23.73 -30.06 -0.32
CA LEU A 169 -24.11 -28.68 -0.02
C LEU A 169 -23.33 -28.12 1.18
N ALA A 170 -23.04 -28.95 2.17
CA ALA A 170 -22.21 -28.57 3.31
C ALA A 170 -20.81 -28.15 2.89
N GLY A 171 -20.19 -28.85 1.92
CA GLY A 171 -18.91 -28.46 1.34
C GLY A 171 -18.95 -27.13 0.61
N ALA A 172 -20.04 -26.85 -0.12
CA ALA A 172 -20.23 -25.56 -0.79
C ALA A 172 -20.36 -24.41 0.22
N VAL A 173 -21.13 -24.61 1.28
CA VAL A 173 -21.26 -23.63 2.38
C VAL A 173 -19.90 -23.41 3.06
N LEU A 174 -19.16 -24.46 3.37
CA LEU A 174 -17.84 -24.36 3.98
C LEU A 174 -16.83 -23.60 3.10
N GLY A 175 -16.94 -23.74 1.76
CA GLY A 175 -16.08 -23.00 0.82
C GLY A 175 -16.36 -21.50 0.76
N SER A 176 -17.60 -21.07 1.04
CA SER A 176 -17.97 -19.64 1.05
C SER A 176 -17.60 -18.91 2.35
N LEU A 177 -17.14 -19.64 3.38
CA LEU A 177 -16.84 -19.04 4.67
C LEU A 177 -15.59 -18.17 4.66
N ASP A 178 -14.59 -18.50 3.84
CA ASP A 178 -13.38 -17.70 3.71
C ASP A 178 -13.71 -16.28 3.24
N GLU A 179 -14.66 -16.14 2.32
CA GLU A 179 -15.12 -14.82 1.85
C GLU A 179 -15.90 -14.05 2.92
N LEU A 180 -16.70 -14.74 3.74
CA LEU A 180 -17.46 -14.11 4.81
C LEU A 180 -16.58 -13.64 5.97
N VAL A 181 -15.50 -14.34 6.25
CA VAL A 181 -14.57 -14.01 7.34
C VAL A 181 -13.63 -12.86 6.94
N ASP A 182 -13.25 -12.74 5.69
CA ASP A 182 -12.27 -11.76 5.20
C ASP A 182 -12.89 -10.45 4.69
N TYR A 183 -14.14 -10.16 4.98
CA TYR A 183 -14.79 -8.93 4.52
C TYR A 183 -14.13 -7.67 5.11
N PRO A 184 -13.62 -6.73 4.28
CA PRO A 184 -12.60 -5.76 4.68
C PRO A 184 -13.10 -4.52 5.45
N TYR A 185 -14.39 -4.39 5.72
CA TYR A 185 -14.95 -3.20 6.35
C TYR A 185 -15.28 -3.43 7.83
N GLY A 186 -15.01 -2.43 8.68
CA GLY A 186 -15.00 -2.55 10.15
C GLY A 186 -16.05 -1.74 10.90
N CYS A 187 -17.23 -1.44 10.33
CA CYS A 187 -18.31 -0.88 11.13
C CYS A 187 -18.93 -1.94 12.06
N VAL A 188 -19.61 -1.51 13.11
CA VAL A 188 -20.18 -2.41 14.13
C VAL A 188 -21.12 -3.46 13.51
N GLU A 189 -21.93 -3.06 12.56
CA GLU A 189 -22.86 -3.93 11.84
C GLU A 189 -22.11 -5.00 11.03
N GLN A 190 -21.05 -4.60 10.32
CA GLN A 190 -20.24 -5.52 9.53
C GLN A 190 -19.40 -6.45 10.42
N THR A 191 -18.92 -5.96 11.56
CA THR A 191 -18.24 -6.79 12.56
C THR A 191 -19.18 -7.87 13.10
N MET A 192 -20.44 -7.52 13.39
CA MET A 192 -21.43 -8.50 13.83
C MET A 192 -21.83 -9.46 12.73
N SER A 193 -21.93 -9.01 11.48
CA SER A 193 -22.23 -9.84 10.32
C SER A 193 -21.12 -10.84 10.00
N ARG A 194 -19.89 -10.58 10.42
CA ARG A 194 -18.75 -11.52 10.35
C ARG A 194 -18.72 -12.46 11.54
N PHE A 195 -18.95 -11.92 12.74
CA PHE A 195 -18.84 -12.67 13.98
C PHE A 195 -19.89 -13.80 14.08
N MET A 196 -21.16 -13.52 13.75
CA MET A 196 -22.21 -14.54 13.86
C MET A 196 -21.98 -15.77 12.96
N PRO A 197 -21.73 -15.63 11.63
CA PRO A 197 -21.38 -16.77 10.79
C PRO A 197 -20.12 -17.51 11.27
N ALA A 198 -19.09 -16.80 11.68
CA ALA A 198 -17.86 -17.40 12.17
C ALA A 198 -18.10 -18.27 13.41
N MET A 199 -18.90 -17.80 14.36
CA MET A 199 -19.28 -18.56 15.56
C MET A 199 -20.12 -19.81 15.24
N ILE A 200 -21.12 -19.67 14.33
CA ILE A 200 -21.97 -20.79 13.92
C ILE A 200 -21.12 -21.87 13.25
N VAL A 201 -20.20 -21.47 12.41
CA VAL A 201 -19.29 -22.38 11.70
C VAL A 201 -18.31 -23.03 12.64
N GLY A 202 -17.67 -22.28 13.53
CA GLY A 202 -16.76 -22.84 14.54
C GLY A 202 -17.47 -23.94 15.36
N LYS A 203 -18.71 -23.68 15.75
CA LYS A 203 -19.53 -24.69 16.44
C LYS A 203 -19.83 -25.90 15.55
N ALA A 204 -20.26 -25.68 14.32
CA ALA A 204 -20.58 -26.76 13.38
C ALA A 204 -19.35 -27.64 13.06
N LEU A 205 -18.18 -27.05 12.85
CA LEU A 205 -16.93 -27.77 12.64
C LEU A 205 -16.59 -28.63 13.85
N LYS A 206 -16.73 -28.09 15.06
CA LYS A 206 -16.51 -28.83 16.31
C LYS A 206 -17.48 -29.98 16.48
N ASP A 207 -18.76 -29.75 16.22
CA ASP A 207 -19.81 -30.77 16.34
C ASP A 207 -19.65 -31.92 15.32
N LEU A 208 -19.08 -31.61 14.14
CA LEU A 208 -18.77 -32.57 13.08
C LEU A 208 -17.42 -33.22 13.21
N GLY A 209 -16.59 -32.84 14.18
CA GLY A 209 -15.24 -33.36 14.37
C GLY A 209 -14.28 -32.97 13.24
N LEU A 210 -14.58 -31.87 12.53
CA LEU A 210 -13.74 -31.36 11.46
C LEU A 210 -12.84 -30.23 12.00
N SER A 211 -11.54 -30.29 11.67
CA SER A 211 -10.60 -29.21 11.98
C SER A 211 -10.22 -28.44 10.73
N ARG A 212 -10.30 -27.12 10.83
CA ARG A 212 -9.86 -26.15 9.83
C ARG A 212 -8.99 -25.09 10.53
N PRO A 213 -7.70 -25.35 10.77
CA PRO A 213 -6.83 -24.47 11.56
C PRO A 213 -6.75 -23.05 11.03
N GLU A 214 -6.83 -22.87 9.71
CA GLU A 214 -6.80 -21.56 9.06
C GLU A 214 -8.05 -20.72 9.35
N LEU A 215 -9.21 -21.36 9.47
CA LEU A 215 -10.47 -20.70 9.86
C LEU A 215 -10.54 -20.49 11.37
N GLU A 216 -10.08 -21.47 12.16
CA GLU A 216 -10.07 -21.39 13.61
C GLU A 216 -9.22 -20.23 14.13
N GLN A 217 -8.12 -19.86 13.45
CA GLN A 217 -7.30 -18.70 13.78
C GLN A 217 -7.96 -17.35 13.46
N LYS A 218 -8.94 -17.34 12.57
CA LYS A 218 -9.68 -16.14 12.17
C LYS A 218 -10.97 -15.92 12.97
N ILE A 219 -11.37 -16.92 13.76
CA ILE A 219 -12.54 -16.84 14.65
C ILE A 219 -12.06 -16.23 15.97
N PRO A 220 -12.61 -15.07 16.39
CA PRO A 220 -12.24 -14.42 17.64
C PRO A 220 -12.59 -15.22 18.90
#